data_3bd1f350fe95db449f07c5543dcb8348
#
_entry.id   3bd1f350fe95db449f07c5543dcb8348
#
_cell.length_a   1.000
_cell.length_b   1.000
_cell.length_c   1.000
_cell.angle_alpha   90.00
_cell.angle_beta   90.00
_cell.angle_gamma   90.00
#
_symmetry.space_group_name_H-M   'P 1'
#
loop_
_entity.id
_entity.type
_entity.pdbx_description
1 polymer ?
#
loop_
_entity_poly.entity_id
_entity_poly.type
_entity_poly.pdbx_seq_one_letter_code
_entity_poly.pdbx_strand_id
1 'polypeptide(L)'
;MKILLVCSAGMSTSILVRKMREQAEAQALEATIEAIPESELSHHLDQTDVILIGPQVRYLETKIRQVAEPKGVRVAIINQMAYGLMKGDLVLEQAQALLTEA
;
A
#
# COMPACT_ATOMS: atom_id res chain seq x y z
N MET A 1 7.08 -5.60 -8.72
CA MET A 1 5.84 -5.13 -8.10
C MET A 1 6.13 -3.94 -7.21
N LYS A 2 5.41 -2.86 -7.40
CA LYS A 2 5.59 -1.69 -6.56
C LYS A 2 4.30 -1.42 -5.77
N ILE A 3 4.45 -1.36 -4.45
CA ILE A 3 3.35 -1.15 -3.50
C ILE A 3 3.58 0.18 -2.79
N LEU A 4 2.61 1.08 -2.87
CA LEU A 4 2.65 2.34 -2.13
C LEU A 4 1.64 2.30 -1.00
N LEU A 5 2.06 2.73 0.19
CA LEU A 5 1.17 2.96 1.31
C LEU A 5 0.95 4.45 1.44
N VAL A 6 -0.30 4.87 1.39
CA VAL A 6 -0.66 6.27 1.59
C VAL A 6 -1.25 6.42 2.98
N CYS A 7 -0.65 7.30 3.77
CA CYS A 7 -1.08 7.50 5.15
C CYS A 7 -0.72 8.90 5.60
N SER A 8 -1.28 9.31 6.72
CA SER A 8 -0.82 10.53 7.37
C SER A 8 0.59 10.25 7.90
N ALA A 9 1.45 11.25 7.87
CA ALA A 9 2.83 11.09 8.32
C ALA A 9 2.86 10.52 9.73
N GLY A 10 3.60 9.43 9.92
CA GLY A 10 3.69 8.81 11.24
C GLY A 10 4.68 7.67 11.27
N MET A 11 5.23 7.44 12.46
CA MET A 11 6.26 6.42 12.64
C MET A 11 5.71 5.01 12.49
N SER A 12 4.42 4.78 12.78
CA SER A 12 3.82 3.45 12.67
C SER A 12 3.85 2.91 11.24
N THR A 13 3.73 3.80 10.26
CA THR A 13 3.78 3.37 8.87
C THR A 13 5.18 2.91 8.48
N SER A 14 6.22 3.55 9.02
CA SER A 14 7.59 3.14 8.76
C SER A 14 7.86 1.74 9.29
N ILE A 15 7.30 1.42 10.46
CA ILE A 15 7.42 0.08 11.04
C ILE A 15 6.71 -0.94 10.15
N LEU A 16 5.52 -0.62 9.69
CA LEU A 16 4.74 -1.52 8.84
C LEU A 16 5.46 -1.80 7.53
N VAL A 17 6.00 -0.75 6.89
CA VAL A 17 6.75 -0.90 5.65
C VAL A 17 7.95 -1.82 5.85
N ARG A 18 8.67 -1.64 6.95
CA ARG A 18 9.82 -2.50 7.24
C ARG A 18 9.41 -3.96 7.37
N LYS A 19 8.32 -4.22 8.09
CA LYS A 19 7.83 -5.59 8.25
C LYS A 19 7.37 -6.19 6.94
N MET A 20 6.75 -5.40 6.08
CA MET A 20 6.34 -5.87 4.76
C MET A 20 7.55 -6.20 3.90
N ARG A 21 8.59 -5.38 3.96
CA ARG A 21 9.83 -5.64 3.22
C ARG A 21 10.51 -6.91 3.71
N GLU A 22 10.54 -7.11 5.02
CA GLU A 22 11.11 -8.33 5.61
C GLU A 22 10.35 -9.57 5.14
N GLN A 23 9.03 -9.48 5.09
CA GLN A 23 8.20 -10.60 4.64
C GLN A 23 8.38 -10.88 3.15
N ALA A 24 8.46 -9.82 2.34
CA ALA A 24 8.69 -9.98 0.91
C ALA A 24 10.04 -10.67 0.65
N GLU A 25 11.06 -10.27 1.39
CA GLU A 25 12.38 -10.86 1.29
C GLU A 25 12.36 -12.33 1.70
N ALA A 26 11.64 -12.65 2.77
CA ALA A 26 11.52 -14.03 3.24
C ALA A 26 10.82 -14.93 2.22
N GLN A 27 9.93 -14.35 1.42
CA GLN A 27 9.23 -15.10 0.37
C GLN A 27 9.95 -15.06 -0.98
N ALA A 28 11.12 -14.44 -1.04
CA ALA A 28 11.85 -14.20 -2.28
C ALA A 28 10.99 -13.47 -3.31
N LEU A 29 10.15 -12.55 -2.84
CA LEU A 29 9.25 -11.76 -3.68
C LEU A 29 9.94 -10.44 -4.04
N GLU A 30 10.04 -10.15 -5.33
CA GLU A 30 10.57 -8.87 -5.77
C GLU A 30 9.49 -7.79 -5.64
N ALA A 31 9.59 -7.00 -4.60
CA ALA A 31 8.63 -5.94 -4.33
C ALA A 31 9.34 -4.70 -3.82
N THR A 32 8.93 -3.55 -4.35
CA THR A 32 9.35 -2.26 -3.82
C THR A 32 8.18 -1.74 -2.99
N ILE A 33 8.42 -1.44 -1.73
CA ILE A 33 7.38 -1.04 -0.80
C ILE A 33 7.79 0.30 -0.17
N GLU A 34 6.94 1.31 -0.35
CA GLU A 34 7.22 2.65 0.16
C GLU A 34 5.96 3.26 0.76
N ALA A 35 6.15 4.11 1.76
CA ALA A 35 5.06 4.90 2.33
C ALA A 35 5.25 6.35 1.89
N ILE A 36 4.19 6.96 1.37
CA ILE A 36 4.24 8.35 0.92
C ILE A 36 3.01 9.11 1.43
N PRO A 37 3.12 10.43 1.60
CA PRO A 37 1.93 11.24 1.84
C PRO A 37 1.11 11.37 0.55
N GLU A 38 -0.19 11.60 0.69
CA GLU A 38 -1.08 11.71 -0.47
C GLU A 38 -0.61 12.78 -1.45
N SER A 39 -0.02 13.86 -0.95
CA SER A 39 0.43 14.97 -1.79
C SER A 39 1.50 14.56 -2.81
N GLU A 40 2.21 13.46 -2.58
CA GLU A 40 3.25 13.01 -3.50
C GLU A 40 2.79 11.90 -4.43
N LEU A 41 1.54 11.49 -4.31
CA LEU A 41 1.03 10.34 -5.04
C LEU A 41 1.16 10.48 -6.56
N SER A 42 0.88 11.68 -7.09
CA SER A 42 0.90 11.91 -8.53
C SER A 42 2.27 11.66 -9.16
N HIS A 43 3.33 11.77 -8.38
CA HIS A 43 4.70 11.56 -8.88
C HIS A 43 5.06 10.09 -8.99
N HIS A 44 4.25 9.20 -8.43
CA HIS A 44 4.57 7.78 -8.35
C HIS A 44 3.63 6.87 -9.13
N LEU A 45 2.52 7.40 -9.65
CA LEU A 45 1.46 6.58 -10.24
C LEU A 45 1.93 5.70 -11.40
N ASP A 46 2.79 6.23 -12.27
CA ASP A 46 3.20 5.50 -13.46
C ASP A 46 4.04 4.26 -13.16
N GLN A 47 4.60 4.18 -11.97
CA GLN A 47 5.47 3.08 -11.57
C GLN A 47 4.83 2.16 -10.52
N THR A 48 3.57 2.43 -10.16
CA THR A 48 2.93 1.76 -9.05
C THR A 48 1.94 0.71 -9.53
N ASP A 49 1.94 -0.44 -8.86
CA ASP A 49 1.00 -1.52 -9.15
C ASP A 49 -0.16 -1.52 -8.17
N VAL A 50 0.11 -1.27 -6.89
CA VAL A 50 -0.90 -1.30 -5.84
C VAL A 50 -0.73 -0.10 -4.91
N ILE A 51 -1.86 0.51 -4.55
CA ILE A 51 -1.90 1.55 -3.53
C ILE A 51 -2.74 1.02 -2.37
N LEU A 52 -2.16 1.03 -1.18
CA LEU A 52 -2.86 0.67 0.05
C LEU A 52 -3.02 1.93 0.89
N ILE A 53 -4.26 2.20 1.28
CA ILE A 53 -4.60 3.42 2.02
C ILE A 53 -4.72 3.10 3.50
N GLY A 54 -4.01 3.86 4.33
CA GLY A 54 -4.10 3.68 5.78
C GLY A 54 -5.52 3.94 6.27
N PRO A 55 -6.01 3.15 7.24
CA PRO A 55 -7.40 3.30 7.71
C PRO A 55 -7.71 4.70 8.26
N GLN A 56 -6.73 5.38 8.83
CA GLN A 56 -6.94 6.71 9.39
C GLN A 56 -7.12 7.79 8.33
N VAL A 57 -6.80 7.49 7.07
CA VAL A 57 -7.02 8.42 5.96
C VAL A 57 -7.94 7.81 4.91
N ARG A 58 -8.83 6.94 5.33
CA ARG A 58 -9.77 6.26 4.44
C ARG A 58 -10.64 7.23 3.64
N TYR A 59 -10.81 8.44 4.13
CA TYR A 59 -11.58 9.46 3.43
C TYR A 59 -10.93 9.87 2.09
N LEU A 60 -9.68 9.51 1.86
CA LEU A 60 -8.99 9.79 0.61
C LEU A 60 -9.27 8.74 -0.48
N GLU A 61 -9.98 7.68 -0.15
CA GLU A 61 -10.16 6.56 -1.07
C GLU A 61 -10.73 6.98 -2.43
N THR A 62 -11.83 7.72 -2.43
CA THR A 62 -12.48 8.14 -3.68
C THR A 62 -11.54 8.96 -4.55
N LYS A 63 -10.86 9.92 -3.93
CA LYS A 63 -9.92 10.78 -4.64
C LYS A 63 -8.77 9.99 -5.23
N ILE A 64 -8.22 9.07 -4.46
CA ILE A 64 -7.09 8.25 -4.92
C ILE A 64 -7.53 7.33 -6.05
N ARG A 65 -8.71 6.69 -5.94
CA ARG A 65 -9.21 5.84 -7.01
C ARG A 65 -9.41 6.60 -8.32
N GLN A 66 -9.87 7.85 -8.23
CA GLN A 66 -10.11 8.66 -9.42
C GLN A 66 -8.85 8.89 -10.24
N VAL A 67 -7.70 8.99 -9.59
CA VAL A 67 -6.43 9.23 -10.30
C VAL A 67 -5.66 7.95 -10.58
N ALA A 68 -5.88 6.90 -9.82
CA ALA A 68 -5.09 5.66 -9.90
C ALA A 68 -5.73 4.62 -10.83
N GLU A 69 -7.03 4.41 -10.72
CA GLU A 69 -7.69 3.36 -11.49
C GLU A 69 -7.59 3.53 -13.00
N PRO A 70 -7.69 4.77 -13.55
CA PRO A 70 -7.48 4.94 -15.00
C PRO A 70 -6.09 4.54 -15.48
N LYS A 71 -5.11 4.48 -14.57
CA LYS A 71 -3.75 4.06 -14.91
C LYS A 71 -3.51 2.58 -14.63
N GLY A 72 -4.55 1.84 -14.29
CA GLY A 72 -4.45 0.41 -14.01
C GLY A 72 -3.89 0.07 -12.64
N VAL A 73 -3.79 1.05 -11.75
CA VAL A 73 -3.29 0.83 -10.39
C VAL A 73 -4.42 0.33 -9.50
N ARG A 74 -4.17 -0.76 -8.78
CA ARG A 74 -5.13 -1.31 -7.84
C ARG A 74 -5.11 -0.52 -6.54
N VAL A 75 -6.30 -0.25 -5.97
CA VAL A 75 -6.43 0.55 -4.76
C VAL A 75 -7.29 -0.18 -3.74
N ALA A 76 -6.86 -0.17 -2.49
CA ALA A 76 -7.65 -0.72 -1.39
C ALA A 76 -7.27 -0.03 -0.08
N ILE A 77 -8.17 -0.12 0.90
CA ILE A 77 -7.88 0.35 2.25
C ILE A 77 -7.23 -0.82 2.99
N ILE A 78 -6.14 -0.56 3.71
CA ILE A 78 -5.47 -1.61 4.49
C ILE A 78 -6.44 -2.16 5.53
N ASN A 79 -6.48 -3.49 5.65
CA ASN A 79 -7.28 -4.14 6.67
C ASN A 79 -6.97 -3.52 8.03
N GLN A 80 -8.00 -3.05 8.74
CA GLN A 80 -7.83 -2.29 9.96
C GLN A 80 -7.11 -3.09 11.05
N MET A 81 -7.45 -4.37 11.19
CA MET A 81 -6.81 -5.21 12.20
C MET A 81 -5.33 -5.45 11.85
N ALA A 82 -5.04 -5.75 10.60
CA ALA A 82 -3.66 -5.96 10.16
C ALA A 82 -2.83 -4.71 10.37
N TYR A 83 -3.40 -3.54 10.09
CA TYR A 83 -2.70 -2.27 10.30
C TYR A 83 -2.47 -2.00 11.78
N GLY A 84 -3.51 -2.18 12.60
CA GLY A 84 -3.41 -1.91 14.04
C GLY A 84 -2.44 -2.82 14.76
N LEU A 85 -2.29 -4.06 14.30
CA LEU A 85 -1.37 -5.03 14.89
C LEU A 85 -0.01 -5.05 14.19
N MET A 86 0.22 -4.16 13.24
CA MET A 86 1.46 -4.10 12.46
C MET A 86 1.82 -5.44 11.81
N LYS A 87 0.81 -6.12 11.27
CA LYS A 87 1.00 -7.42 10.61
C LYS A 87 1.43 -7.22 9.15
N GLY A 88 2.72 -6.97 8.95
CA GLY A 88 3.27 -6.76 7.61
C GLY A 88 2.99 -7.91 6.66
N ASP A 89 3.00 -9.13 7.16
CA ASP A 89 2.69 -10.32 6.36
C ASP A 89 1.27 -10.28 5.80
N LEU A 90 0.29 -9.88 6.62
CA LEU A 90 -1.10 -9.80 6.19
C LEU A 90 -1.33 -8.65 5.23
N VAL A 91 -0.66 -7.52 5.44
CA VAL A 91 -0.78 -6.38 4.54
C VAL A 91 -0.17 -6.70 3.18
N LEU A 92 0.98 -7.36 3.17
CA LEU A 92 1.60 -7.80 1.93
C LEU A 92 0.70 -8.78 1.18
N GLU A 93 0.10 -9.71 1.90
CA GLU A 93 -0.85 -10.68 1.33
C GLU A 93 -2.04 -9.96 0.70
N GLN A 94 -2.56 -8.92 1.36
CA GLN A 94 -3.65 -8.12 0.82
C GLN A 94 -3.24 -7.48 -0.52
N ALA A 95 -2.03 -6.93 -0.59
CA ALA A 95 -1.53 -6.34 -1.83
C ALA A 95 -1.39 -7.38 -2.94
N GLN A 96 -0.86 -8.55 -2.62
CA GLN A 96 -0.71 -9.62 -3.59
C GLN A 96 -2.06 -10.10 -4.12
N ALA A 97 -3.06 -10.20 -3.25
CA ALA A 97 -4.39 -10.62 -3.65
C ALA A 97 -5.02 -9.65 -4.65
N LEU A 98 -4.77 -8.36 -4.50
CA LEU A 98 -5.27 -7.36 -5.43
C LEU A 98 -4.71 -7.53 -6.83
N LEU A 99 -3.46 -7.95 -6.94
CA LEU A 99 -2.81 -8.14 -8.23
C LEU A 99 -3.24 -9.42 -8.93
N THR A 100 -3.79 -10.38 -8.19
CA THR A 100 -4.26 -11.63 -8.77
C THR A 100 -5.74 -11.60 -9.12
N GLU A 101 -6.46 -10.54 -8.76
CA GLU A 101 -7.85 -10.36 -9.14
C GLU A 101 -7.97 -10.06 -10.63
N ALA A 102 -8.90 -10.73 -11.26
CA ALA A 102 -9.16 -10.53 -12.69
C ALA A 102 -9.96 -9.24 -12.94
#